data_949f34e1a83cba07aaa744edad4132f7
#
_entry.id   949f34e1a83cba07aaa744edad4132f7
#
_cell.length_a   1.000
_cell.length_b   1.000
_cell.length_c   1.000
_cell.angle_alpha   90.00
_cell.angle_beta   90.00
_cell.angle_gamma   90.00
#
_symmetry.space_group_name_H-M   'P 1'
#
loop_
_entity.id
_entity.type
_entity.pdbx_description
1 polymer ?
#
loop_
_entity_poly.entity_id
_entity_poly.type
_entity_poly.pdbx_seq_one_letter_code
_entity_poly.pdbx_strand_id
1 'polypeptide(L)'
;MVPVGAAMLLLALAGSVGRTGNVAGPGTRAAASALAALPATMLWAWERPEDLRWLPPEAGVAYVAATVELVGGEARLRPRGFPLLVRADTAVLPVIHIDASMREPPLLNAAQHAAIVAQMLAAARRSGPQVVQLDFEVRASQRPFLLALVADLRRRLPSGVALSVTALASWCAGDYWIDALAADEIVPMAFRMARDDGAIRTLLAAQGGFTRPRCRAALGVATDEARVDAHGARRYIFSPRAWDQAAWRHVQPP
;
A
#
# COMPACT_ATOMS: atom_id res chain seq x y z
N MET A 1 70.71 -18.69 40.46
CA MET A 1 70.21 -18.37 39.15
C MET A 1 68.71 -18.62 39.16
N VAL A 2 67.93 -17.60 39.27
CA VAL A 2 66.43 -17.62 39.33
C VAL A 2 65.94 -16.98 38.07
N PRO A 3 65.04 -17.56 37.25
CA PRO A 3 64.43 -16.85 36.16
C PRO A 3 63.19 -16.11 36.62
N VAL A 4 63.10 -14.85 36.22
CA VAL A 4 62.01 -13.90 36.44
C VAL A 4 60.90 -14.26 35.45
N GLY A 5 59.71 -14.62 35.97
CA GLY A 5 58.50 -14.82 35.16
C GLY A 5 57.83 -13.49 34.90
N ALA A 6 57.64 -13.15 33.63
CA ALA A 6 56.86 -11.99 33.19
C ALA A 6 55.38 -12.38 33.19
N ALA A 7 54.59 -11.71 34.00
CA ALA A 7 53.11 -11.78 33.97
C ALA A 7 52.56 -10.86 32.87
N MET A 8 51.93 -11.46 31.86
CA MET A 8 51.24 -10.75 30.79
C MET A 8 49.81 -10.41 31.25
N LEU A 9 49.56 -9.14 31.45
CA LEU A 9 48.23 -8.61 31.79
C LEU A 9 47.39 -8.47 30.53
N LEU A 10 46.41 -9.36 30.31
CA LEU A 10 45.42 -9.24 29.25
C LEU A 10 44.33 -8.27 29.66
N LEU A 11 44.34 -7.05 29.10
CA LEU A 11 43.21 -6.15 29.16
C LEU A 11 42.12 -6.62 28.19
N ALA A 12 41.01 -7.13 28.72
CA ALA A 12 39.79 -7.36 27.95
C ALA A 12 39.07 -6.03 27.70
N LEU A 13 39.15 -5.49 26.50
CA LEU A 13 38.31 -4.42 26.04
C LEU A 13 36.91 -4.96 25.78
N ALA A 14 35.97 -4.73 26.71
CA ALA A 14 34.54 -4.94 26.50
C ALA A 14 34.03 -3.87 25.56
N GLY A 15 33.99 -4.18 24.27
CA GLY A 15 33.32 -3.37 23.26
C GLY A 15 31.80 -3.42 23.47
N SER A 16 31.20 -2.36 24.01
CA SER A 16 29.76 -2.18 24.02
C SER A 16 29.27 -2.00 22.57
N VAL A 17 28.67 -3.05 22.02
CA VAL A 17 27.90 -2.97 20.75
C VAL A 17 26.67 -2.13 21.04
N GLY A 18 26.78 -0.83 20.80
CA GLY A 18 25.66 0.08 20.82
C GLY A 18 24.64 -0.38 19.76
N ARG A 19 23.47 -0.85 20.19
CA ARG A 19 22.29 -0.99 19.32
C ARG A 19 21.99 0.38 18.76
N THR A 20 22.40 0.64 17.52
CA THR A 20 21.92 1.77 16.75
C THR A 20 20.44 1.53 16.46
N GLY A 21 19.58 1.98 17.38
CA GLY A 21 18.15 2.10 17.10
C GLY A 21 18.02 3.01 15.89
N ASN A 22 17.50 2.48 14.80
CA ASN A 22 17.25 3.23 13.57
C ASN A 22 16.17 4.28 13.89
N VAL A 23 16.56 5.47 14.34
CA VAL A 23 15.63 6.56 14.63
C VAL A 23 15.11 7.05 13.27
N ALA A 24 13.84 6.74 12.99
CA ALA A 24 13.18 7.18 11.77
C ALA A 24 13.35 8.70 11.61
N GLY A 25 13.82 9.13 10.43
CA GLY A 25 13.98 10.54 10.10
C GLY A 25 12.64 11.30 10.15
N PRO A 26 12.65 12.65 10.20
CA PRO A 26 11.43 13.46 10.32
C PRO A 26 10.36 13.13 9.27
N GLY A 27 10.75 12.85 8.02
CA GLY A 27 9.83 12.51 6.93
C GLY A 27 9.15 11.15 7.11
N THR A 28 9.89 10.14 7.57
CA THR A 28 9.33 8.80 7.86
C THR A 28 8.37 8.83 9.05
N ARG A 29 8.62 9.69 10.03
CA ARG A 29 7.72 9.87 11.18
C ARG A 29 6.43 10.57 10.77
N ALA A 30 6.49 11.60 9.92
CA ALA A 30 5.31 12.31 9.43
C ALA A 30 4.43 11.40 8.54
N ALA A 31 5.01 10.61 7.64
CA ALA A 31 4.28 9.63 6.84
C ALA A 31 3.61 8.55 7.70
N ALA A 32 4.31 8.04 8.73
CA ALA A 32 3.73 7.08 9.68
C ALA A 32 2.55 7.69 10.45
N SER A 33 2.65 8.97 10.86
CA SER A 33 1.55 9.70 11.51
C SER A 33 0.36 9.87 10.57
N ALA A 34 0.60 10.18 9.29
CA ALA A 34 -0.45 10.29 8.28
C ALA A 34 -1.22 8.98 8.10
N LEU A 35 -0.51 7.85 8.04
CA LEU A 35 -1.14 6.53 7.98
C LEU A 35 -1.92 6.21 9.26
N ALA A 36 -1.36 6.51 10.43
CA ALA A 36 -2.02 6.26 11.71
C ALA A 36 -3.33 7.07 11.88
N ALA A 37 -3.45 8.20 11.20
CA ALA A 37 -4.66 9.03 11.21
C ALA A 37 -5.79 8.48 10.31
N LEU A 38 -5.50 7.55 9.40
CA LEU A 38 -6.54 6.92 8.58
C LEU A 38 -7.38 5.95 9.41
N PRO A 39 -8.69 5.86 9.16
CA PRO A 39 -9.58 4.85 9.75
C PRO A 39 -9.08 3.41 9.57
N ALA A 40 -9.43 2.56 10.53
CA ALA A 40 -9.14 1.13 10.43
C ALA A 40 -9.92 0.44 9.30
N THR A 41 -11.00 1.05 8.83
CA THR A 41 -11.80 0.56 7.70
C THR A 41 -11.91 1.63 6.63
N MET A 42 -11.47 1.29 5.42
CA MET A 42 -11.51 2.12 4.22
C MET A 42 -12.35 1.43 3.15
N LEU A 43 -13.43 2.05 2.70
CA LEU A 43 -14.18 1.57 1.54
C LEU A 43 -13.44 1.94 0.26
N TRP A 44 -13.34 1.00 -0.68
CA TRP A 44 -12.79 1.28 -2.00
C TRP A 44 -13.90 1.72 -2.96
N ALA A 45 -13.80 2.94 -3.46
CA ALA A 45 -14.73 3.51 -4.42
C ALA A 45 -14.13 3.53 -5.83
N TRP A 46 -14.59 2.62 -6.68
CA TRP A 46 -14.24 2.57 -8.10
C TRP A 46 -14.77 3.79 -8.85
N GLU A 47 -14.38 3.95 -10.11
CA GLU A 47 -14.83 5.03 -10.98
C GLU A 47 -16.29 4.83 -11.44
N ARG A 48 -17.22 5.13 -10.54
CA ARG A 48 -18.66 5.13 -10.75
C ARG A 48 -19.30 6.13 -9.78
N PRO A 49 -20.58 6.54 -9.97
CA PRO A 49 -21.28 7.38 -8.99
C PRO A 49 -21.33 6.68 -7.63
N GLU A 50 -20.91 7.38 -6.58
CA GLU A 50 -20.98 6.89 -5.19
C GLU A 50 -21.51 8.00 -4.28
N ASP A 51 -22.56 7.71 -3.53
CA ASP A 51 -23.05 8.56 -2.43
C ASP A 51 -22.78 7.89 -1.09
N LEU A 52 -21.71 8.31 -0.44
CA LEU A 52 -21.21 7.78 0.82
C LEU A 52 -21.42 8.75 1.99
N ARG A 53 -22.33 9.73 1.86
CA ARG A 53 -22.64 10.66 2.95
C ARG A 53 -23.23 10.01 4.18
N TRP A 54 -23.72 8.78 4.04
CA TRP A 54 -24.22 7.92 5.14
C TRP A 54 -23.10 7.20 5.90
N LEU A 55 -21.87 7.18 5.38
CA LEU A 55 -20.74 6.47 6.00
C LEU A 55 -20.41 7.08 7.36
N PRO A 56 -20.24 6.27 8.42
CA PRO A 56 -19.93 6.78 9.74
C PRO A 56 -18.48 7.35 9.82
N PRO A 57 -18.20 8.25 10.77
CA PRO A 57 -16.93 8.99 10.84
C PRO A 57 -15.71 8.10 11.12
N GLU A 58 -15.90 6.91 11.70
CA GLU A 58 -14.85 5.92 11.95
C GLU A 58 -14.43 5.13 10.72
N ALA A 59 -15.04 5.38 9.56
CA ALA A 59 -14.67 4.79 8.29
C ALA A 59 -14.22 5.86 7.28
N GLY A 60 -13.35 5.46 6.37
CA GLY A 60 -12.86 6.33 5.30
C GLY A 60 -13.10 5.75 3.91
N VAL A 61 -12.69 6.50 2.89
CA VAL A 61 -12.86 6.13 1.50
C VAL A 61 -11.55 6.25 0.74
N ALA A 62 -11.06 5.13 0.20
CA ALA A 62 -10.04 5.12 -0.83
C ALA A 62 -10.77 5.17 -2.19
N TYR A 63 -10.51 6.18 -3.00
CA TYR A 63 -11.26 6.37 -4.24
C TYR A 63 -10.34 6.53 -5.45
N VAL A 64 -10.68 5.89 -6.56
CA VAL A 64 -9.97 6.07 -7.84
C VAL A 64 -10.17 7.51 -8.29
N ALA A 65 -9.13 8.33 -8.14
CA ALA A 65 -9.10 9.74 -8.52
C ALA A 65 -8.76 9.92 -10.01
N ALA A 66 -7.98 9.01 -10.55
CA ALA A 66 -7.68 8.91 -11.97
C ALA A 66 -7.18 7.50 -12.32
N THR A 67 -7.38 7.13 -13.57
CA THR A 67 -6.75 5.95 -14.19
C THR A 67 -5.69 6.43 -15.19
N VAL A 68 -4.52 5.79 -15.18
CA VAL A 68 -3.50 5.93 -16.22
C VAL A 68 -3.50 4.63 -17.02
N GLU A 69 -4.02 4.70 -18.23
CA GLU A 69 -4.03 3.56 -19.16
C GLU A 69 -2.67 3.49 -19.87
N LEU A 70 -1.99 2.35 -19.74
CA LEU A 70 -0.71 2.10 -20.40
C LEU A 70 -0.92 1.17 -21.60
N VAL A 71 -0.71 1.70 -22.82
CA VAL A 71 -0.93 0.99 -24.08
C VAL A 71 0.30 1.13 -24.95
N GLY A 72 0.99 0.03 -25.28
CA GLY A 72 2.25 0.09 -26.01
C GLY A 72 3.23 1.08 -25.39
N GLY A 73 3.63 2.12 -26.12
CA GLY A 73 4.51 3.18 -25.63
C GLY A 73 3.79 4.36 -24.96
N GLU A 74 2.45 4.39 -24.99
CA GLU A 74 1.66 5.55 -24.55
C GLU A 74 1.15 5.40 -23.11
N ALA A 75 0.90 6.56 -22.48
CA ALA A 75 0.16 6.69 -21.24
C ALA A 75 -1.00 7.66 -21.45
N ARG A 76 -2.22 7.19 -21.24
CA ARG A 76 -3.44 7.97 -21.40
C ARG A 76 -4.08 8.23 -20.04
N LEU A 77 -4.24 9.51 -19.70
CA LEU A 77 -4.88 9.89 -18.45
C LEU A 77 -6.38 9.93 -18.58
N ARG A 78 -7.08 9.27 -17.70
CA ARG A 78 -8.52 9.34 -17.51
C ARG A 78 -8.84 9.78 -16.07
N PRO A 79 -9.09 11.07 -15.83
CA PRO A 79 -9.54 11.56 -14.52
C PRO A 79 -10.90 10.96 -14.15
N ARG A 80 -11.19 10.87 -12.86
CA ARG A 80 -12.51 10.47 -12.38
C ARG A 80 -13.60 11.38 -12.97
N GLY A 81 -14.55 10.79 -13.68
CA GLY A 81 -15.67 11.47 -14.31
C GLY A 81 -16.96 11.41 -13.50
N PHE A 82 -17.05 10.50 -12.52
CA PHE A 82 -18.27 10.30 -11.72
C PHE A 82 -18.17 10.95 -10.35
N PRO A 83 -19.31 11.46 -9.82
CA PRO A 83 -19.32 12.10 -8.50
C PRO A 83 -19.02 11.10 -7.40
N LEU A 84 -18.25 11.55 -6.42
CA LEU A 84 -18.08 10.92 -5.12
C LEU A 84 -18.62 11.89 -4.07
N LEU A 85 -19.74 11.55 -3.45
CA LEU A 85 -20.36 12.35 -2.40
C LEU A 85 -20.00 11.77 -1.04
N VAL A 86 -19.27 12.55 -0.25
CA VAL A 86 -18.89 12.22 1.14
C VAL A 86 -19.21 13.39 2.04
N ARG A 87 -19.24 13.19 3.35
CA ARG A 87 -19.30 14.31 4.30
C ARG A 87 -17.93 15.03 4.36
N ALA A 88 -17.94 16.27 4.80
CA ALA A 88 -16.73 17.08 4.90
C ALA A 88 -15.66 16.50 5.87
N ASP A 89 -16.09 15.73 6.87
CA ASP A 89 -15.26 15.09 7.88
C ASP A 89 -14.83 13.66 7.50
N THR A 90 -15.27 13.14 6.36
CA THR A 90 -14.88 11.79 5.90
C THR A 90 -13.42 11.78 5.49
N ALA A 91 -12.63 10.88 6.08
CA ALA A 91 -11.26 10.65 5.65
C ALA A 91 -11.24 10.08 4.22
N VAL A 92 -10.59 10.78 3.30
CA VAL A 92 -10.48 10.36 1.90
C VAL A 92 -9.03 10.15 1.48
N LEU A 93 -8.80 9.12 0.68
CA LEU A 93 -7.50 8.74 0.14
C LEU A 93 -7.60 8.62 -1.38
N PRO A 94 -6.94 9.50 -2.16
CA PRO A 94 -6.93 9.39 -3.60
C PRO A 94 -6.04 8.24 -4.08
N VAL A 95 -6.57 7.45 -4.99
CA VAL A 95 -5.89 6.34 -5.65
C VAL A 95 -5.63 6.70 -7.10
N ILE A 96 -4.41 6.46 -7.57
CA ILE A 96 -4.09 6.44 -8.99
C ILE A 96 -4.02 4.98 -9.42
N HIS A 97 -5.02 4.58 -10.22
CA HIS A 97 -5.10 3.23 -10.77
C HIS A 97 -4.34 3.15 -12.10
N ILE A 98 -3.53 2.13 -12.27
CA ILE A 98 -2.78 1.88 -13.50
C ILE A 98 -3.40 0.69 -14.23
N ASP A 99 -3.99 0.97 -15.38
CA ASP A 99 -4.56 -0.05 -16.26
C ASP A 99 -3.54 -0.38 -17.36
N ALA A 100 -2.86 -1.52 -17.20
CA ALA A 100 -1.88 -2.02 -18.16
C ALA A 100 -2.58 -2.87 -19.23
N SER A 101 -2.62 -2.41 -20.47
CA SER A 101 -3.28 -3.12 -21.59
C SER A 101 -2.75 -4.54 -21.74
N MET A 102 -3.71 -5.49 -21.83
CA MET A 102 -3.41 -6.89 -22.12
C MET A 102 -3.28 -7.16 -23.62
N ARG A 103 -3.91 -6.32 -24.45
CA ARG A 103 -3.90 -6.46 -25.92
C ARG A 103 -2.63 -5.87 -26.52
N GLU A 104 -2.23 -4.72 -26.03
CA GLU A 104 -1.01 -4.02 -26.42
C GLU A 104 -0.19 -3.73 -25.16
N PRO A 105 0.65 -4.69 -24.72
CA PRO A 105 1.37 -4.61 -23.46
C PRO A 105 2.23 -3.35 -23.38
N PRO A 106 2.27 -2.68 -22.21
CA PRO A 106 3.04 -1.46 -22.04
C PRO A 106 4.55 -1.71 -22.16
N LEU A 107 5.24 -0.78 -22.79
CA LEU A 107 6.71 -0.81 -22.89
C LEU A 107 7.40 -0.43 -21.57
N LEU A 108 6.66 0.16 -20.64
CA LEU A 108 7.16 0.66 -19.35
C LEU A 108 8.35 1.61 -19.50
N ASN A 109 8.25 2.50 -20.47
CA ASN A 109 9.28 3.47 -20.84
C ASN A 109 9.28 4.70 -19.91
N ALA A 110 10.26 5.58 -20.13
CA ALA A 110 10.43 6.81 -19.33
C ALA A 110 9.20 7.75 -19.41
N ALA A 111 8.50 7.81 -20.54
CA ALA A 111 7.31 8.64 -20.69
C ALA A 111 6.13 8.11 -19.84
N GLN A 112 5.91 6.81 -19.84
CA GLN A 112 4.92 6.16 -18.99
C GLN A 112 5.24 6.33 -17.50
N HIS A 113 6.51 6.16 -17.13
CA HIS A 113 6.97 6.43 -15.76
C HIS A 113 6.69 7.89 -15.36
N ALA A 114 7.08 8.86 -16.19
CA ALA A 114 6.86 10.28 -15.91
C ALA A 114 5.37 10.63 -15.80
N ALA A 115 4.50 10.03 -16.62
CA ALA A 115 3.05 10.24 -16.57
C ALA A 115 2.46 9.75 -15.25
N ILE A 116 2.83 8.56 -14.78
CA ILE A 116 2.36 8.04 -13.49
C ILE A 116 2.83 8.94 -12.35
N VAL A 117 4.12 9.30 -12.33
CA VAL A 117 4.68 10.18 -11.30
C VAL A 117 3.95 11.53 -11.28
N ALA A 118 3.69 12.12 -12.44
CA ALA A 118 2.98 13.40 -12.52
C ALA A 118 1.57 13.32 -11.90
N GLN A 119 0.83 12.22 -12.13
CA GLN A 119 -0.50 12.03 -11.56
C GLN A 119 -0.47 11.79 -10.06
N MET A 120 0.46 11.00 -9.55
CA MET A 120 0.65 10.78 -8.10
C MET A 120 0.98 12.11 -7.38
N LEU A 121 1.88 12.91 -7.94
CA LEU A 121 2.22 14.23 -7.38
C LEU A 121 1.04 15.22 -7.50
N ALA A 122 0.25 15.16 -8.56
CA ALA A 122 -0.96 15.97 -8.70
C ALA A 122 -2.01 15.57 -7.65
N ALA A 123 -2.21 14.27 -7.41
CA ALA A 123 -3.09 13.77 -6.36
C ALA A 123 -2.65 14.24 -4.97
N ALA A 124 -1.35 14.20 -4.67
CA ALA A 124 -0.79 14.65 -3.39
C ALA A 124 -0.98 16.16 -3.14
N ARG A 125 -1.10 16.97 -4.19
CA ARG A 125 -1.32 18.42 -4.07
C ARG A 125 -2.79 18.81 -3.98
N ARG A 126 -3.71 17.97 -4.47
CA ARG A 126 -5.16 18.26 -4.42
C ARG A 126 -5.67 18.07 -3.00
N SER A 127 -6.31 19.08 -2.44
CA SER A 127 -7.00 19.00 -1.13
C SER A 127 -6.11 18.65 0.07
N GLY A 128 -4.78 18.63 -0.07
CA GLY A 128 -3.85 18.31 1.01
C GLY A 128 -3.99 16.89 1.59
N PRO A 129 -4.21 15.80 0.80
CA PRO A 129 -4.27 14.47 1.37
C PRO A 129 -2.92 14.15 1.99
N GLN A 130 -2.95 13.57 3.18
CA GLN A 130 -1.73 13.12 3.84
C GLN A 130 -1.28 11.73 3.36
N VAL A 131 -2.12 11.03 2.61
CA VAL A 131 -1.82 9.71 2.03
C VAL A 131 -2.30 9.68 0.59
N VAL A 132 -1.48 9.16 -0.31
CA VAL A 132 -1.84 8.84 -1.70
C VAL A 132 -1.56 7.38 -1.99
N GLN A 133 -2.35 6.73 -2.83
CA GLN A 133 -2.20 5.32 -3.12
C GLN A 133 -1.95 5.08 -4.61
N LEU A 134 -0.99 4.23 -4.90
CA LEU A 134 -0.74 3.66 -6.22
C LEU A 134 -1.35 2.26 -6.28
N ASP A 135 -2.22 2.03 -7.25
CA ASP A 135 -2.79 0.73 -7.55
C ASP A 135 -2.25 0.25 -8.89
N PHE A 136 -1.25 -0.63 -8.84
CA PHE A 136 -0.58 -1.14 -10.04
C PHE A 136 -0.21 -2.61 -9.88
N GLU A 137 -0.98 -3.49 -10.50
CA GLU A 137 -0.66 -4.90 -10.59
C GLU A 137 0.36 -5.16 -11.70
N VAL A 138 1.54 -5.63 -11.33
CA VAL A 138 2.63 -5.90 -12.27
C VAL A 138 2.94 -7.39 -12.39
N ARG A 139 3.34 -7.81 -13.60
CA ARG A 139 3.90 -9.14 -13.84
C ARG A 139 5.33 -9.23 -13.30
N ALA A 140 5.85 -10.44 -13.12
CA ALA A 140 7.21 -10.67 -12.62
C ALA A 140 8.28 -9.89 -13.40
N SER A 141 8.19 -9.85 -14.73
CA SER A 141 9.11 -9.11 -15.61
C SER A 141 9.03 -7.58 -15.47
N GLN A 142 7.95 -7.06 -14.88
CA GLN A 142 7.68 -5.62 -14.70
C GLN A 142 8.06 -5.11 -13.29
N ARG A 143 8.44 -6.00 -12.38
CA ARG A 143 8.83 -5.66 -11.00
C ARG A 143 9.94 -4.60 -10.91
N PRO A 144 11.00 -4.65 -11.75
CA PRO A 144 12.04 -3.61 -11.72
C PRO A 144 11.49 -2.21 -12.01
N PHE A 145 10.51 -2.10 -12.92
CA PHE A 145 9.84 -0.83 -13.19
C PHE A 145 9.07 -0.33 -11.97
N LEU A 146 8.27 -1.18 -11.32
CA LEU A 146 7.52 -0.80 -10.13
C LEU A 146 8.44 -0.37 -8.99
N LEU A 147 9.54 -1.08 -8.76
CA LEU A 147 10.53 -0.72 -7.74
C LEU A 147 11.12 0.67 -8.02
N ALA A 148 11.53 0.94 -9.26
CA ALA A 148 12.07 2.23 -9.66
C ALA A 148 11.03 3.36 -9.54
N LEU A 149 9.79 3.10 -9.97
CA LEU A 149 8.67 4.03 -9.88
C LEU A 149 8.37 4.43 -8.44
N VAL A 150 8.22 3.44 -7.56
CA VAL A 150 7.88 3.69 -6.14
C VAL A 150 9.04 4.39 -5.42
N ALA A 151 10.29 4.03 -5.72
CA ALA A 151 11.45 4.73 -5.19
C ALA A 151 11.51 6.20 -5.65
N ASP A 152 11.16 6.48 -6.92
CA ASP A 152 11.10 7.85 -7.43
C ASP A 152 9.97 8.65 -6.80
N LEU A 153 8.78 8.05 -6.68
CA LEU A 153 7.64 8.65 -5.99
C LEU A 153 8.00 9.02 -4.55
N ARG A 154 8.65 8.12 -3.80
CA ARG A 154 9.02 8.40 -2.40
C ARG A 154 9.98 9.58 -2.27
N ARG A 155 10.91 9.74 -3.21
CA ARG A 155 11.83 10.89 -3.22
C ARG A 155 11.13 12.21 -3.55
N ARG A 156 10.09 12.19 -4.37
CA ARG A 156 9.43 13.39 -4.92
C ARG A 156 8.17 13.82 -4.17
N LEU A 157 7.52 12.90 -3.48
CA LEU A 157 6.40 13.23 -2.61
C LEU A 157 6.87 14.06 -1.41
N PRO A 158 6.08 15.05 -0.96
CA PRO A 158 6.37 15.78 0.27
C PRO A 158 6.59 14.83 1.43
N SER A 159 7.48 15.18 2.36
CA SER A 159 7.84 14.33 3.50
C SER A 159 6.68 13.99 4.43
N GLY A 160 5.63 14.83 4.45
CA GLY A 160 4.41 14.60 5.24
C GLY A 160 3.37 13.74 4.54
N VAL A 161 3.55 13.41 3.25
CA VAL A 161 2.61 12.58 2.49
C VAL A 161 3.08 11.14 2.47
N ALA A 162 2.28 10.22 3.00
CA ALA A 162 2.57 8.79 2.94
C ALA A 162 2.20 8.20 1.56
N LEU A 163 3.00 7.25 1.10
CA LEU A 163 2.77 6.47 -0.11
C LEU A 163 2.28 5.08 0.24
N SER A 164 1.00 4.80 -0.05
CA SER A 164 0.41 3.46 0.01
C SER A 164 0.48 2.80 -1.36
N VAL A 165 0.68 1.48 -1.42
CA VAL A 165 0.73 0.72 -2.67
C VAL A 165 -0.06 -0.57 -2.50
N THR A 166 -0.98 -0.87 -3.43
CA THR A 166 -1.64 -2.18 -3.48
C THR A 166 -0.67 -3.26 -3.94
N ALA A 167 -0.88 -4.48 -3.51
CA ALA A 167 -0.04 -5.61 -3.86
C ALA A 167 -0.89 -6.87 -4.08
N LEU A 168 -0.50 -7.73 -4.99
CA LEU A 168 -1.08 -9.08 -5.02
C LEU A 168 -0.72 -9.81 -3.72
N ALA A 169 -1.68 -10.54 -3.16
CA ALA A 169 -1.47 -11.30 -1.92
C ALA A 169 -0.27 -12.27 -2.01
N SER A 170 -0.04 -12.85 -3.19
CA SER A 170 1.10 -13.73 -3.46
C SER A 170 2.46 -13.04 -3.29
N TRP A 171 2.56 -11.74 -3.50
CA TRP A 171 3.82 -11.00 -3.26
C TRP A 171 4.18 -10.97 -1.78
N CYS A 172 3.18 -10.99 -0.92
CA CYS A 172 3.36 -11.00 0.53
C CYS A 172 3.52 -12.41 1.12
N ALA A 173 3.01 -13.43 0.44
CA ALA A 173 3.06 -14.82 0.91
C ALA A 173 4.42 -15.50 0.65
N GLY A 174 5.06 -15.26 -0.50
CA GLY A 174 6.25 -16.00 -0.90
C GLY A 174 7.36 -15.18 -1.59
N ASP A 175 7.05 -14.00 -2.08
CA ASP A 175 7.95 -13.20 -2.89
C ASP A 175 8.74 -12.17 -2.05
N TYR A 176 10.05 -12.34 -1.92
CA TYR A 176 10.89 -11.44 -1.11
C TYR A 176 11.17 -10.06 -1.75
N TRP A 177 10.93 -9.89 -3.06
CA TRP A 177 11.17 -8.62 -3.74
C TRP A 177 10.33 -7.46 -3.19
N ILE A 178 9.16 -7.75 -2.61
CA ILE A 178 8.27 -6.76 -2.02
C ILE A 178 8.92 -5.98 -0.86
N ASP A 179 9.91 -6.56 -0.20
CA ASP A 179 10.62 -5.91 0.90
C ASP A 179 11.46 -4.72 0.42
N ALA A 180 11.86 -4.70 -0.85
CA ALA A 180 12.59 -3.61 -1.48
C ALA A 180 11.68 -2.45 -1.96
N LEU A 181 10.35 -2.61 -1.90
CA LEU A 181 9.41 -1.59 -2.35
C LEU A 181 9.41 -0.40 -1.37
N ALA A 182 9.79 0.80 -1.83
CA ALA A 182 9.95 1.99 -1.00
C ALA A 182 8.60 2.69 -0.64
N ALA A 183 7.54 1.91 -0.39
CA ALA A 183 6.24 2.41 0.06
C ALA A 183 6.19 2.55 1.57
N ASP A 184 5.35 3.44 2.10
CA ASP A 184 5.11 3.57 3.54
C ASP A 184 4.07 2.55 4.03
N GLU A 185 3.13 2.15 3.17
CA GLU A 185 2.14 1.09 3.38
C GLU A 185 2.05 0.19 2.16
N ILE A 186 1.93 -1.11 2.39
CA ILE A 186 1.60 -2.11 1.37
C ILE A 186 0.24 -2.71 1.72
N VAL A 187 -0.67 -2.76 0.75
CA VAL A 187 -2.01 -3.31 0.90
C VAL A 187 -2.14 -4.61 0.10
N PRO A 188 -1.85 -5.78 0.70
CA PRO A 188 -2.06 -7.05 0.02
C PRO A 188 -3.54 -7.28 -0.27
N MET A 189 -3.89 -7.53 -1.51
CA MET A 189 -5.25 -7.83 -1.94
C MET A 189 -5.54 -9.33 -1.79
N ALA A 190 -6.25 -9.72 -0.72
CA ALA A 190 -6.60 -11.11 -0.41
C ALA A 190 -7.96 -11.48 -1.04
N PHE A 191 -8.15 -11.12 -2.30
CA PHE A 191 -9.30 -11.44 -3.13
C PHE A 191 -8.86 -11.55 -4.59
N ARG A 192 -9.66 -12.18 -5.46
CA ARG A 192 -9.32 -12.43 -6.87
C ARG A 192 -7.95 -13.11 -7.06
N MET A 193 -7.58 -13.98 -6.13
CA MET A 193 -6.25 -14.59 -6.05
C MET A 193 -6.05 -15.75 -7.03
N ALA A 194 -7.06 -16.10 -7.83
CA ALA A 194 -7.03 -17.14 -8.86
C ALA A 194 -6.45 -18.47 -8.32
N ARG A 195 -5.40 -18.99 -8.94
CA ARG A 195 -4.76 -20.27 -8.54
C ARG A 195 -4.17 -20.26 -7.12
N ASP A 196 -3.84 -19.10 -6.59
CA ASP A 196 -3.17 -18.95 -5.29
C ASP A 196 -4.19 -18.86 -4.13
N ASP A 197 -5.49 -18.78 -4.42
CA ASP A 197 -6.56 -18.49 -3.46
C ASP A 197 -6.55 -19.44 -2.25
N GLY A 198 -6.62 -20.74 -2.50
CA GLY A 198 -6.69 -21.74 -1.42
C GLY A 198 -5.46 -21.73 -0.52
N ALA A 199 -4.27 -21.64 -1.12
CA ALA A 199 -3.01 -21.62 -0.37
C ALA A 199 -2.88 -20.37 0.49
N ILE A 200 -3.21 -19.20 -0.07
CA ILE A 200 -3.11 -17.92 0.66
C ILE A 200 -4.15 -17.85 1.77
N ARG A 201 -5.41 -18.25 1.52
CA ARG A 201 -6.44 -18.29 2.57
C ARG A 201 -6.05 -19.20 3.73
N THR A 202 -5.50 -20.40 3.44
CA THR A 202 -5.00 -21.32 4.45
C THR A 202 -3.87 -20.68 5.27
N LEU A 203 -2.92 -20.01 4.60
CA LEU A 203 -1.83 -19.30 5.25
C LEU A 203 -2.36 -18.20 6.18
N LEU A 204 -3.26 -17.36 5.68
CA LEU A 204 -3.82 -16.25 6.46
C LEU A 204 -4.62 -16.74 7.67
N ALA A 205 -5.42 -17.82 7.50
CA ALA A 205 -6.17 -18.42 8.60
C ALA A 205 -5.23 -19.02 9.68
N ALA A 206 -4.16 -19.70 9.27
CA ALA A 206 -3.22 -20.31 10.19
C ALA A 206 -2.36 -19.28 10.96
N GLN A 207 -2.09 -18.12 10.38
CA GLN A 207 -1.18 -17.10 10.92
C GLN A 207 -1.89 -15.86 11.47
N GLY A 208 -3.20 -15.75 11.30
CA GLY A 208 -3.97 -14.55 11.67
C GLY A 208 -3.62 -13.31 10.82
N GLY A 209 -3.13 -13.51 9.60
CA GLY A 209 -2.71 -12.46 8.67
C GLY A 209 -1.34 -12.73 8.04
N PHE A 210 -0.82 -11.77 7.28
CA PHE A 210 0.54 -11.85 6.76
C PHE A 210 1.57 -11.60 7.85
N THR A 211 2.55 -12.48 7.99
CA THR A 211 3.63 -12.35 9.00
C THR A 211 4.77 -11.46 8.54
N ARG A 212 4.91 -11.24 7.23
CA ARG A 212 5.91 -10.33 6.66
C ARG A 212 5.70 -8.89 7.17
N PRO A 213 6.69 -8.25 7.80
CA PRO A 213 6.51 -6.94 8.45
C PRO A 213 5.93 -5.87 7.52
N ARG A 214 6.33 -5.86 6.24
CA ARG A 214 5.87 -4.91 5.23
C ARG A 214 4.40 -5.09 4.82
N CYS A 215 3.82 -6.28 5.04
CA CYS A 215 2.49 -6.68 4.58
C CYS A 215 1.45 -6.81 5.71
N ARG A 216 1.82 -6.52 6.96
CA ARG A 216 0.95 -6.72 8.13
C ARG A 216 -0.01 -5.57 8.43
N ALA A 217 0.36 -4.35 8.01
CA ALA A 217 -0.33 -3.14 8.46
C ALA A 217 -1.69 -2.93 7.80
N ALA A 218 -1.91 -3.53 6.64
CA ALA A 218 -3.13 -3.38 5.88
C ALA A 218 -3.51 -4.67 5.15
N LEU A 219 -4.79 -4.78 4.76
CA LEU A 219 -5.32 -5.91 3.99
C LEU A 219 -6.47 -5.45 3.09
N GLY A 220 -6.41 -5.79 1.80
CA GLY A 220 -7.51 -5.66 0.87
C GLY A 220 -8.40 -6.91 0.89
N VAL A 221 -9.71 -6.72 1.03
CA VAL A 221 -10.72 -7.79 1.00
C VAL A 221 -11.88 -7.39 0.11
N ALA A 222 -12.67 -8.35 -0.40
CA ALA A 222 -13.82 -8.07 -1.24
C ALA A 222 -15.13 -8.52 -0.57
N THR A 223 -16.22 -7.78 -0.86
CA THR A 223 -17.55 -8.06 -0.27
C THR A 223 -18.22 -9.31 -0.80
N ASP A 224 -17.80 -9.78 -1.97
CA ASP A 224 -18.38 -10.92 -2.70
C ASP A 224 -17.52 -12.18 -2.60
N GLU A 225 -16.55 -12.21 -1.67
CA GLU A 225 -15.71 -13.36 -1.39
C GLU A 225 -15.75 -13.77 0.09
N ALA A 226 -15.29 -14.97 0.39
CA ALA A 226 -15.17 -15.44 1.75
C ALA A 226 -14.31 -14.48 2.59
N ARG A 227 -14.79 -14.20 3.80
CA ARG A 227 -14.11 -13.27 4.70
C ARG A 227 -12.71 -13.75 5.03
N VAL A 228 -11.77 -12.81 5.01
CA VAL A 228 -10.41 -12.99 5.50
C VAL A 228 -10.19 -12.01 6.64
N ASP A 229 -9.78 -12.53 7.79
CA ASP A 229 -9.43 -11.71 8.94
C ASP A 229 -7.90 -11.55 9.04
N ALA A 230 -7.47 -10.33 9.34
CA ALA A 230 -6.09 -10.03 9.67
C ALA A 230 -6.09 -9.14 10.91
N HIS A 231 -5.63 -9.69 12.02
CA HIS A 231 -5.66 -9.01 13.31
C HIS A 231 -4.83 -7.72 13.28
N GLY A 232 -5.48 -6.60 13.63
CA GLY A 232 -4.84 -5.28 13.74
C GLY A 232 -4.49 -4.61 12.42
N ALA A 233 -4.79 -5.21 11.25
CA ALA A 233 -4.56 -4.58 9.96
C ALA A 233 -5.70 -3.61 9.59
N ARG A 234 -5.35 -2.48 8.93
CA ARG A 234 -6.34 -1.65 8.25
C ARG A 234 -6.97 -2.43 7.11
N ARG A 235 -8.30 -2.42 7.04
CA ARG A 235 -9.03 -3.10 5.98
C ARG A 235 -9.40 -2.13 4.87
N TYR A 236 -8.99 -2.44 3.65
CA TYR A 236 -9.49 -1.84 2.43
C TYR A 236 -10.53 -2.77 1.83
N ILE A 237 -11.79 -2.35 1.78
CA ILE A 237 -12.90 -3.22 1.39
C ILE A 237 -13.35 -2.85 -0.02
N PHE A 238 -13.21 -3.80 -0.92
CA PHE A 238 -13.58 -3.68 -2.32
C PHE A 238 -14.99 -4.22 -2.54
N SER A 239 -15.80 -3.51 -3.34
CA SER A 239 -17.12 -3.95 -3.75
C SER A 239 -17.23 -4.00 -5.28
N PRO A 240 -17.78 -5.08 -5.87
CA PRO A 240 -18.04 -5.12 -7.30
C PRO A 240 -19.22 -4.22 -7.72
N ARG A 241 -20.02 -3.76 -6.75
CA ARG A 241 -21.18 -2.89 -6.95
C ARG A 241 -20.99 -1.55 -6.26
N ALA A 242 -21.83 -0.57 -6.60
CA ALA A 242 -21.92 0.67 -5.86
C ALA A 242 -22.22 0.39 -4.38
N TRP A 243 -21.64 1.20 -3.51
CA TRP A 243 -21.82 1.06 -2.08
C TRP A 243 -23.21 1.53 -1.64
N ASP A 244 -23.83 0.77 -0.76
CA ASP A 244 -25.02 1.15 -0.01
C ASP A 244 -24.89 0.76 1.47
N GLN A 245 -25.85 1.18 2.27
CA GLN A 245 -25.87 0.87 3.71
C GLN A 245 -26.00 -0.63 4.00
N ALA A 246 -26.62 -1.41 3.11
CA ALA A 246 -26.76 -2.85 3.30
C ALA A 246 -25.42 -3.55 3.11
N ALA A 247 -24.68 -3.22 2.03
CA ALA A 247 -23.32 -3.70 1.80
C ALA A 247 -22.38 -3.31 2.94
N TRP A 248 -22.51 -2.08 3.46
CA TRP A 248 -21.73 -1.62 4.62
C TRP A 248 -22.00 -2.48 5.87
N ARG A 249 -23.27 -2.71 6.21
CA ARG A 249 -23.63 -3.54 7.38
C ARG A 249 -23.08 -4.96 7.29
N HIS A 250 -23.04 -5.52 6.07
CA HIS A 250 -22.52 -6.87 5.84
C HIS A 250 -21.03 -7.01 6.14
N VAL A 251 -20.24 -5.95 5.98
CA VAL A 251 -18.76 -5.99 6.15
C VAL A 251 -18.30 -5.54 7.54
N GLN A 252 -19.21 -5.09 8.39
CA GLN A 252 -18.89 -4.76 9.78
C GLN A 252 -18.45 -6.02 10.54
N PRO A 253 -17.50 -5.92 11.49
CA PRO A 253 -17.25 -6.99 12.43
C PRO A 253 -18.54 -7.23 13.25
N PRO A 254 -18.81 -8.48 13.64
CA PRO A 254 -19.91 -8.80 14.53
C PRO A 254 -19.78 -8.13 15.91
#